data_3e509fdcc0da08e719a389d24000f363
#
_entry.id   3e509fdcc0da08e719a389d24000f363
#
_cell.length_a   1.000
_cell.length_b   1.000
_cell.length_c   1.000
_cell.angle_alpha   90.00
_cell.angle_beta   90.00
_cell.angle_gamma   90.00
#
_symmetry.space_group_name_H-M   'P 1'
#
loop_
_entity.id
_entity.type
_entity.pdbx_description
1 polymer ?
#
loop_
_entity_poly.entity_id
_entity_poly.type
_entity_poly.pdbx_seq_one_letter_code
_entity_poly.pdbx_strand_id
1 'polypeptide(L)'
;MSLFRFLESLSREACRETGRPAHPSRERELLSPSARPRVEWLDESFADASLRRREKYAAAAALAVAISAVLTGTVWAGGLTGDASHGEALYEACQDCHSLDKNDVGPRHRGVFGRKAASLPDYDYSDALKSTKIVWNEETLDKWLTDPQAVAPGAKMFFHLDNPQDRADVIAYLKERAK
;
A
#
# COMPACT_ATOMS: atom_id res chain seq x y z
N MET A 1 -13.65 -20.80 -23.74
CA MET A 1 -12.43 -21.13 -24.53
C MET A 1 -11.40 -20.08 -24.20
N SER A 2 -10.30 -20.51 -23.62
CA SER A 2 -9.47 -19.78 -22.67
C SER A 2 -8.38 -18.93 -23.33
N LEU A 3 -8.21 -17.69 -22.85
CA LEU A 3 -7.13 -16.75 -23.23
C LEU A 3 -5.71 -17.37 -23.06
N PHE A 4 -5.59 -18.46 -22.32
CA PHE A 4 -4.32 -19.16 -22.07
C PHE A 4 -3.74 -19.83 -23.33
N ARG A 5 -4.57 -20.25 -24.28
CA ARG A 5 -4.09 -20.87 -25.53
C ARG A 5 -3.60 -19.90 -26.58
N PHE A 6 -3.92 -18.61 -26.45
CA PHE A 6 -3.47 -17.57 -27.37
C PHE A 6 -2.05 -17.10 -27.07
N LEU A 7 -1.63 -17.12 -25.82
CA LEU A 7 -0.27 -16.72 -25.41
C LEU A 7 0.80 -17.80 -25.67
N GLU A 8 0.44 -19.08 -25.71
CA GLU A 8 1.37 -20.14 -26.07
C GLU A 8 1.69 -20.20 -27.58
N SER A 9 0.81 -19.68 -28.44
CA SER A 9 1.05 -19.61 -29.89
C SER A 9 2.09 -18.56 -30.27
N LEU A 10 2.17 -17.43 -29.57
CA LEU A 10 3.11 -16.35 -29.85
C LEU A 10 4.55 -16.62 -29.39
N SER A 11 4.73 -17.55 -28.47
CA SER A 11 6.07 -17.90 -27.95
C SER A 11 6.84 -18.89 -28.83
N ARG A 12 6.18 -19.57 -29.76
CA ARG A 12 6.82 -20.56 -30.64
C ARG A 12 7.28 -20.01 -31.98
N GLU A 13 6.81 -18.86 -32.38
CA GLU A 13 7.22 -18.22 -33.63
C GLU A 13 8.50 -17.38 -33.55
N ALA A 14 8.86 -16.89 -32.36
CA ALA A 14 10.05 -16.07 -32.14
C ALA A 14 11.39 -16.85 -32.19
N CYS A 15 11.38 -18.19 -32.25
CA CYS A 15 12.59 -19.03 -32.26
C CYS A 15 13.04 -19.51 -33.65
N ARG A 16 12.37 -19.09 -34.72
CA ARG A 16 12.67 -19.65 -36.07
C ARG A 16 13.45 -18.73 -37.01
N GLU A 17 13.79 -17.52 -36.61
CA GLU A 17 14.36 -16.53 -37.51
C GLU A 17 15.77 -16.03 -37.18
N THR A 18 16.57 -16.77 -36.41
CA THR A 18 18.00 -16.47 -36.31
C THR A 18 18.84 -17.63 -36.80
N GLY A 19 18.93 -17.79 -38.13
CA GLY A 19 19.93 -18.62 -38.77
C GLY A 19 21.32 -18.12 -38.49
N ARG A 20 22.02 -18.68 -37.49
CA ARG A 20 23.45 -18.50 -37.32
C ARG A 20 24.19 -19.51 -38.22
N PRO A 21 25.09 -19.07 -39.09
CA PRO A 21 25.94 -20.00 -39.82
C PRO A 21 26.91 -20.71 -38.86
N ALA A 22 27.11 -22.01 -39.10
CA ALA A 22 28.05 -22.84 -38.37
C ALA A 22 29.48 -22.33 -38.52
N HIS A 23 30.12 -22.11 -37.39
CA HIS A 23 31.54 -21.71 -37.35
C HIS A 23 32.39 -22.94 -37.68
N PRO A 24 33.37 -22.86 -38.64
CA PRO A 24 34.23 -24.01 -38.93
C PRO A 24 35.17 -24.26 -37.76
N SER A 25 35.30 -25.54 -37.45
CA SER A 25 36.22 -26.06 -36.42
C SER A 25 37.66 -25.71 -36.81
N ARG A 26 38.28 -24.80 -36.09
CA ARG A 26 39.72 -24.53 -36.17
C ARG A 26 40.43 -25.62 -35.38
N GLU A 27 41.19 -26.47 -36.10
CA GLU A 27 42.14 -27.41 -35.57
C GLU A 27 43.09 -26.71 -34.58
N ARG A 28 43.21 -27.28 -33.39
CA ARG A 28 44.15 -26.85 -32.37
C ARG A 28 45.57 -27.29 -32.83
N GLU A 29 46.26 -26.39 -33.41
CA GLU A 29 47.69 -26.56 -33.64
C GLU A 29 48.42 -26.50 -32.27
N LEU A 30 49.03 -27.62 -31.92
CA LEU A 30 49.81 -27.81 -30.69
C LEU A 30 51.10 -26.99 -30.78
N LEU A 31 51.07 -25.75 -30.34
CA LEU A 31 52.27 -24.95 -30.15
C LEU A 31 52.97 -25.32 -28.85
N SER A 32 54.23 -25.72 -28.98
CA SER A 32 55.18 -26.11 -27.94
C SER A 32 55.28 -25.09 -26.79
N PRO A 33 55.43 -25.54 -25.53
CA PRO A 33 55.41 -24.64 -24.36
C PRO A 33 56.63 -23.72 -24.17
N SER A 34 57.57 -23.73 -25.06
CA SER A 34 58.92 -23.12 -24.84
C SER A 34 59.11 -21.71 -25.37
N ALA A 35 58.11 -21.04 -25.93
CA ALA A 35 58.28 -19.73 -26.52
C ALA A 35 57.23 -18.70 -26.06
N ARG A 36 57.12 -18.50 -24.74
CA ARG A 36 56.39 -17.30 -24.26
C ARG A 36 57.40 -16.27 -23.78
N PRO A 37 57.49 -15.09 -24.41
CA PRO A 37 58.27 -14.02 -23.84
C PRO A 37 57.60 -13.60 -22.50
N ARG A 38 58.40 -13.53 -21.44
CA ARG A 38 58.00 -13.06 -20.13
C ARG A 38 57.82 -11.53 -20.19
N VAL A 39 56.62 -11.07 -20.34
CA VAL A 39 56.28 -9.64 -20.26
C VAL A 39 56.09 -9.25 -18.78
N GLU A 40 57.20 -9.14 -18.07
CA GLU A 40 57.26 -8.97 -16.62
C GLU A 40 56.97 -7.53 -16.15
N TRP A 41 56.82 -6.58 -17.06
CA TRP A 41 56.70 -5.15 -16.73
C TRP A 41 55.34 -4.51 -17.03
N LEU A 42 54.30 -5.28 -17.38
CA LEU A 42 52.96 -4.74 -17.67
C LEU A 42 51.94 -4.92 -16.56
N ASP A 43 52.28 -5.59 -15.45
CA ASP A 43 51.26 -6.05 -14.49
C ASP A 43 50.94 -5.02 -13.38
N GLU A 44 51.87 -4.20 -12.94
CA GLU A 44 51.62 -3.30 -11.80
C GLU A 44 50.88 -2.01 -12.15
N SER A 45 51.08 -1.45 -13.35
CA SER A 45 50.46 -0.17 -13.70
C SER A 45 48.96 -0.31 -14.08
N PHE A 46 48.56 -1.44 -14.64
CA PHE A 46 47.14 -1.69 -14.98
C PHE A 46 46.30 -2.06 -13.78
N ALA A 47 46.87 -2.75 -12.77
CA ALA A 47 46.17 -3.10 -11.53
C ALA A 47 45.83 -1.84 -10.73
N ASP A 48 46.77 -0.91 -10.59
CA ASP A 48 46.56 0.32 -9.82
C ASP A 48 45.57 1.29 -10.49
N ALA A 49 45.57 1.39 -11.83
CA ALA A 49 44.60 2.20 -12.55
C ALA A 49 43.15 1.64 -12.43
N SER A 50 43.03 0.32 -12.40
CA SER A 50 41.71 -0.34 -12.25
C SER A 50 41.12 -0.19 -10.85
N LEU A 51 41.95 -0.24 -9.81
CA LEU A 51 41.56 -0.04 -8.41
C LEU A 51 41.10 1.41 -8.16
N ARG A 52 41.89 2.40 -8.62
CA ARG A 52 41.51 3.82 -8.49
C ARG A 52 40.24 4.18 -9.26
N ARG A 53 39.99 3.50 -10.37
CA ARG A 53 38.73 3.66 -11.11
C ARG A 53 37.53 3.08 -10.34
N ARG A 54 37.69 1.91 -9.71
CA ARG A 54 36.66 1.27 -8.87
C ARG A 54 36.26 2.12 -7.66
N GLU A 55 37.26 2.75 -6.99
CA GLU A 55 36.96 3.63 -5.85
C GLU A 55 36.13 4.86 -6.24
N LYS A 56 36.47 5.48 -7.38
CA LYS A 56 35.70 6.63 -7.90
C LYS A 56 34.25 6.27 -8.24
N TYR A 57 34.03 5.11 -8.85
CA TYR A 57 32.66 4.66 -9.16
C TYR A 57 31.93 4.15 -7.93
N ALA A 58 32.61 3.57 -6.96
CA ALA A 58 31.98 3.17 -5.69
C ALA A 58 31.50 4.39 -4.89
N ALA A 59 32.29 5.45 -4.82
CA ALA A 59 31.90 6.70 -4.18
C ALA A 59 30.72 7.38 -4.90
N ALA A 60 30.74 7.40 -6.24
CA ALA A 60 29.64 7.96 -7.03
C ALA A 60 28.35 7.13 -6.90
N ALA A 61 28.45 5.81 -6.86
CA ALA A 61 27.31 4.92 -6.66
C ALA A 61 26.70 5.08 -5.25
N ALA A 62 27.53 5.21 -4.22
CA ALA A 62 27.08 5.46 -2.86
C ALA A 62 26.32 6.80 -2.74
N LEU A 63 26.80 7.84 -3.40
CA LEU A 63 26.15 9.14 -3.44
C LEU A 63 24.81 9.08 -4.18
N ALA A 64 24.72 8.36 -5.28
CA ALA A 64 23.51 8.18 -6.05
C ALA A 64 22.42 7.42 -5.25
N VAL A 65 22.82 6.39 -4.49
CA VAL A 65 21.90 5.65 -3.61
C VAL A 65 21.40 6.54 -2.46
N ALA A 66 22.27 7.36 -1.87
CA ALA A 66 21.87 8.28 -0.81
C ALA A 66 20.88 9.36 -1.32
N ILE A 67 21.08 9.90 -2.51
CA ILE A 67 20.18 10.88 -3.12
C ILE A 67 18.82 10.23 -3.46
N SER A 68 18.81 8.99 -3.95
CA SER A 68 17.58 8.26 -4.25
C SER A 68 16.75 7.98 -2.98
N ALA A 69 17.40 7.69 -1.86
CA ALA A 69 16.71 7.47 -0.58
C ALA A 69 16.06 8.75 -0.01
N VAL A 70 16.60 9.92 -0.33
CA VAL A 70 15.99 11.20 0.10
C VAL A 70 14.81 11.59 -0.79
N LEU A 71 14.80 11.16 -2.06
CA LEU A 71 13.71 11.45 -3.00
C LEU A 71 12.53 10.46 -2.90
N THR A 72 12.74 9.29 -2.30
CA THR A 72 11.63 8.44 -1.85
C THR A 72 11.12 9.01 -0.53
N GLY A 73 10.58 10.22 -0.57
CA GLY A 73 9.73 10.72 0.50
C GLY A 73 8.74 9.61 0.81
N THR A 74 8.72 9.13 2.04
CA THR A 74 7.66 8.26 2.52
C THR A 74 6.36 8.95 2.17
N VAL A 75 5.67 8.46 1.14
CA VAL A 75 4.26 8.76 0.95
C VAL A 75 3.61 8.11 2.17
N TRP A 76 3.51 8.91 3.24
CA TRP A 76 2.58 8.60 4.29
C TRP A 76 1.26 8.46 3.53
N ALA A 77 0.67 7.29 3.60
CA ALA A 77 -0.73 7.13 3.26
C ALA A 77 -1.47 8.07 4.23
N GLY A 78 -1.54 9.34 3.85
CA GLY A 78 -2.26 10.36 4.58
C GLY A 78 -3.71 9.93 4.51
N GLY A 79 -4.21 9.33 5.58
CA GLY A 79 -5.63 9.20 5.77
C GLY A 79 -6.25 10.58 5.56
N LEU A 80 -7.44 10.64 5.01
CA LEU A 80 -8.15 11.91 4.82
C LEU A 80 -8.19 12.65 6.15
N THR A 81 -7.77 13.91 6.15
CA THR A 81 -7.89 14.75 7.34
C THR A 81 -9.33 15.25 7.40
N GLY A 82 -10.05 14.89 8.45
CA GLY A 82 -11.43 15.32 8.65
C GLY A 82 -11.49 16.74 9.19
N ASP A 83 -12.46 17.53 8.69
CA ASP A 83 -12.84 18.85 9.20
C ASP A 83 -14.07 18.70 10.10
N ALA A 84 -13.87 18.91 11.41
CA ALA A 84 -14.94 18.79 12.39
C ALA A 84 -16.07 19.84 12.22
N SER A 85 -15.76 21.01 11.65
CA SER A 85 -16.75 22.06 11.40
C SER A 85 -17.66 21.68 10.23
N HIS A 86 -17.07 21.12 9.16
CA HIS A 86 -17.87 20.59 8.04
C HIS A 86 -18.62 19.33 8.48
N GLY A 87 -17.99 18.47 9.30
CA GLY A 87 -18.63 17.30 9.89
C GLY A 87 -19.84 17.62 10.77
N GLU A 88 -19.87 18.78 11.45
CA GLU A 88 -21.03 19.25 12.21
C GLU A 88 -22.24 19.48 11.30
N ALA A 89 -22.03 20.12 10.16
CA ALA A 89 -23.11 20.33 9.19
C ALA A 89 -23.61 19.01 8.58
N LEU A 90 -22.71 18.08 8.28
CA LEU A 90 -23.08 16.77 7.76
C LEU A 90 -23.80 15.90 8.82
N TYR A 91 -23.48 16.10 10.10
CA TYR A 91 -24.10 15.38 11.21
C TYR A 91 -25.59 15.67 11.36
N GLU A 92 -26.12 16.77 10.79
CA GLU A 92 -27.54 17.05 10.78
C GLU A 92 -28.36 15.87 10.21
N ALA A 93 -27.84 15.20 9.17
CA ALA A 93 -28.48 13.99 8.60
C ALA A 93 -28.51 12.80 9.56
N CYS A 94 -27.62 12.76 10.54
CA CYS A 94 -27.61 11.72 11.57
C CYS A 94 -28.67 11.96 12.65
N GLN A 95 -29.08 13.23 12.83
CA GLN A 95 -30.00 13.63 13.91
C GLN A 95 -31.45 13.16 13.68
N ASP A 96 -31.78 12.71 12.48
CA ASP A 96 -33.08 12.06 12.22
C ASP A 96 -33.27 10.76 13.04
N CYS A 97 -32.16 10.13 13.41
CA CYS A 97 -32.17 8.88 14.17
C CYS A 97 -31.34 8.94 15.47
N HIS A 98 -30.35 9.81 15.56
CA HIS A 98 -29.41 9.91 16.67
C HIS A 98 -29.47 11.27 17.35
N SER A 99 -29.15 11.30 18.63
CA SER A 99 -28.88 12.52 19.37
C SER A 99 -27.49 12.41 20.03
N LEU A 100 -26.89 13.53 20.37
CA LEU A 100 -25.65 13.50 21.15
C LEU A 100 -25.91 12.92 22.55
N ASP A 101 -26.97 13.35 23.22
CA ASP A 101 -27.18 13.08 24.66
C ASP A 101 -28.24 12.06 24.99
N LYS A 102 -29.16 11.77 24.07
CA LYS A 102 -30.30 10.89 24.29
C LYS A 102 -30.31 9.75 23.28
N ASN A 103 -30.78 8.59 23.74
CA ASN A 103 -31.17 7.52 22.83
C ASN A 103 -32.49 7.89 22.14
N ASP A 104 -32.58 7.62 20.84
CA ASP A 104 -33.74 7.81 20.01
C ASP A 104 -33.96 6.54 19.17
N VAL A 105 -34.23 6.65 17.87
CA VAL A 105 -34.23 5.51 16.94
C VAL A 105 -32.90 4.78 16.99
N GLY A 106 -31.78 5.56 17.03
CA GLY A 106 -30.44 5.09 17.27
C GLY A 106 -29.90 5.43 18.67
N PRO A 107 -28.76 4.86 19.05
CA PRO A 107 -28.13 5.18 20.34
C PRO A 107 -27.53 6.58 20.33
N ARG A 108 -27.37 7.18 21.50
CA ARG A 108 -26.70 8.46 21.68
C ARG A 108 -25.23 8.40 21.27
N HIS A 109 -24.74 9.51 20.71
CA HIS A 109 -23.37 9.59 20.20
C HIS A 109 -22.37 10.18 21.21
N ARG A 110 -22.79 10.80 22.30
CA ARG A 110 -21.84 11.32 23.30
C ARG A 110 -20.92 10.21 23.78
N GLY A 111 -19.60 10.45 23.69
CA GLY A 111 -18.57 9.47 24.01
C GLY A 111 -18.54 8.25 23.09
N VAL A 112 -19.05 8.34 21.86
CA VAL A 112 -19.02 7.21 20.92
C VAL A 112 -17.61 6.87 20.51
N PHE A 113 -16.75 7.86 20.27
CA PHE A 113 -15.36 7.63 19.91
C PHE A 113 -14.59 7.01 21.10
N GLY A 114 -13.92 5.88 20.86
CA GLY A 114 -13.27 5.07 21.90
C GLY A 114 -14.19 4.09 22.63
N ARG A 115 -15.52 4.14 22.43
CA ARG A 115 -16.49 3.26 23.09
C ARG A 115 -16.62 1.93 22.36
N LYS A 116 -16.79 0.85 23.11
CA LYS A 116 -17.14 -0.46 22.56
C LYS A 116 -18.52 -0.42 21.92
N ALA A 117 -18.67 -1.03 20.74
CA ALA A 117 -19.98 -1.18 20.10
C ALA A 117 -20.96 -1.92 21.02
N ALA A 118 -22.22 -1.56 20.92
CA ALA A 118 -23.32 -2.13 21.70
C ALA A 118 -23.13 -2.13 23.23
N SER A 119 -22.40 -1.13 23.77
CA SER A 119 -22.07 -1.11 25.21
C SER A 119 -22.94 -0.19 26.07
N LEU A 120 -23.85 0.60 25.50
CA LEU A 120 -24.78 1.38 26.30
C LEU A 120 -25.85 0.46 26.90
N PRO A 121 -26.04 0.44 28.25
CA PRO A 121 -26.94 -0.48 28.89
C PRO A 121 -28.42 -0.13 28.71
N ASP A 122 -28.69 1.11 28.34
CA ASP A 122 -30.00 1.71 28.18
C ASP A 122 -30.46 1.83 26.72
N TYR A 123 -29.85 1.07 25.81
CA TYR A 123 -30.26 0.99 24.40
C TYR A 123 -30.31 -0.46 23.90
N ASP A 124 -31.42 -0.80 23.19
CA ASP A 124 -31.59 -2.14 22.61
C ASP A 124 -30.94 -2.28 21.24
N TYR A 125 -29.70 -2.74 21.24
CA TYR A 125 -28.94 -3.03 20.04
C TYR A 125 -29.40 -4.31 19.35
N SER A 126 -29.12 -4.41 18.01
CA SER A 126 -29.27 -5.68 17.29
C SER A 126 -28.28 -6.73 17.82
N ASP A 127 -28.66 -8.01 17.73
CA ASP A 127 -27.76 -9.10 18.09
C ASP A 127 -26.53 -9.16 17.19
N ALA A 128 -26.69 -8.74 15.92
CA ALA A 128 -25.59 -8.58 15.00
C ALA A 128 -24.52 -7.63 15.55
N LEU A 129 -24.89 -6.43 16.03
CA LEU A 129 -23.94 -5.49 16.59
C LEU A 129 -23.39 -5.92 17.95
N LYS A 130 -24.23 -6.55 18.80
CA LYS A 130 -23.81 -7.11 20.10
C LYS A 130 -22.74 -8.20 19.95
N SER A 131 -22.78 -8.97 18.86
CA SER A 131 -21.82 -10.05 18.60
C SER A 131 -20.45 -9.54 18.12
N THR A 132 -20.36 -8.27 17.73
CA THR A 132 -19.10 -7.69 17.30
C THR A 132 -18.18 -7.36 18.48
N LYS A 133 -16.86 -7.30 18.22
CA LYS A 133 -15.88 -6.85 19.21
C LYS A 133 -15.32 -5.47 18.86
N ILE A 134 -16.08 -4.68 18.12
CA ILE A 134 -15.67 -3.38 17.61
C ILE A 134 -15.53 -2.38 18.75
N VAL A 135 -14.46 -1.61 18.70
CA VAL A 135 -14.30 -0.34 19.43
C VAL A 135 -14.33 0.77 18.38
N TRP A 136 -15.15 1.78 18.61
CA TRP A 136 -15.33 2.87 17.68
C TRP A 136 -14.09 3.77 17.65
N ASN A 137 -13.40 3.76 16.54
CA ASN A 137 -12.25 4.61 16.21
C ASN A 137 -12.40 5.10 14.76
N GLU A 138 -11.40 5.84 14.25
CA GLU A 138 -11.46 6.37 12.88
C GLU A 138 -11.67 5.27 11.83
N GLU A 139 -10.92 4.19 11.90
CA GLU A 139 -11.01 3.08 10.95
C GLU A 139 -12.36 2.34 11.01
N THR A 140 -12.82 2.03 12.22
CA THR A 140 -14.05 1.24 12.41
C THR A 140 -15.29 2.07 12.14
N LEU A 141 -15.27 3.38 12.43
CA LEU A 141 -16.33 4.31 12.06
C LEU A 141 -16.37 4.54 10.54
N ASP A 142 -15.23 4.65 9.86
CA ASP A 142 -15.21 4.76 8.40
C ASP A 142 -15.84 3.53 7.74
N LYS A 143 -15.45 2.34 8.15
CA LYS A 143 -16.06 1.09 7.68
C LYS A 143 -17.57 1.03 7.96
N TRP A 144 -17.97 1.42 9.16
CA TRP A 144 -19.37 1.46 9.56
C TRP A 144 -20.19 2.45 8.73
N LEU A 145 -19.68 3.65 8.52
CA LEU A 145 -20.35 4.67 7.72
C LEU A 145 -20.27 4.38 6.21
N THR A 146 -19.39 3.51 5.77
CA THR A 146 -19.35 3.03 4.39
C THR A 146 -20.45 2.01 4.14
N ASP A 147 -20.60 1.00 4.99
CA ASP A 147 -21.65 -0.01 4.90
C ASP A 147 -21.84 -0.73 6.24
N PRO A 148 -22.83 -0.32 7.03
CA PRO A 148 -23.14 -0.99 8.30
C PRO A 148 -23.49 -2.46 8.15
N GLN A 149 -24.11 -2.85 7.03
CA GLN A 149 -24.51 -4.23 6.79
C GLN A 149 -23.34 -5.13 6.43
N ALA A 150 -22.30 -4.60 5.79
CA ALA A 150 -21.04 -5.35 5.56
C ALA A 150 -20.28 -5.58 6.87
N VAL A 151 -20.37 -4.63 7.83
CA VAL A 151 -19.66 -4.73 9.12
C VAL A 151 -20.42 -5.65 10.10
N ALA A 152 -21.74 -5.53 10.17
CA ALA A 152 -22.62 -6.33 11.05
C ALA A 152 -23.92 -6.68 10.32
N PRO A 153 -23.96 -7.77 9.55
CA PRO A 153 -25.16 -8.18 8.82
C PRO A 153 -26.36 -8.37 9.77
N GLY A 154 -27.44 -7.64 9.54
CA GLY A 154 -28.60 -7.59 10.42
C GLY A 154 -28.55 -6.47 11.47
N ALA A 155 -27.62 -5.54 11.37
CA ALA A 155 -27.67 -4.31 12.15
C ALA A 155 -28.93 -3.50 11.83
N LYS A 156 -29.41 -2.73 12.81
CA LYS A 156 -30.61 -1.88 12.65
C LYS A 156 -30.35 -0.64 11.79
N MET A 157 -29.12 -0.23 11.58
CA MET A 157 -28.71 0.93 10.78
C MET A 157 -28.45 0.53 9.33
N PHE A 158 -29.05 1.28 8.40
CA PHE A 158 -28.87 1.11 6.93
C PHE A 158 -28.29 2.37 6.28
N PHE A 159 -28.21 3.48 6.99
CA PHE A 159 -27.66 4.74 6.49
C PHE A 159 -26.14 4.59 6.26
N HIS A 160 -25.65 5.15 5.15
CA HIS A 160 -24.24 5.17 4.78
C HIS A 160 -23.85 6.51 4.14
N LEU A 161 -22.59 6.81 4.09
CA LEU A 161 -21.99 7.96 3.42
C LEU A 161 -21.01 7.49 2.34
N ASP A 162 -21.35 7.77 1.07
CA ASP A 162 -20.53 7.33 -0.07
C ASP A 162 -19.20 8.09 -0.16
N ASN A 163 -19.24 9.40 0.10
CA ASN A 163 -18.07 10.26 0.00
C ASN A 163 -17.09 9.99 1.17
N PRO A 164 -15.85 9.56 0.91
CA PRO A 164 -14.88 9.31 1.96
C PRO A 164 -14.45 10.56 2.73
N GLN A 165 -14.47 11.75 2.12
CA GLN A 165 -14.16 12.98 2.84
C GLN A 165 -15.29 13.33 3.83
N ASP A 166 -16.55 13.17 3.45
CA ASP A 166 -17.68 13.42 4.35
C ASP A 166 -17.66 12.47 5.56
N ARG A 167 -17.25 11.21 5.35
CA ARG A 167 -17.06 10.27 6.45
C ARG A 167 -15.93 10.72 7.38
N ALA A 168 -14.79 11.15 6.85
CA ALA A 168 -13.69 11.67 7.65
C ALA A 168 -14.10 12.89 8.48
N ASP A 169 -14.87 13.78 7.89
CA ASP A 169 -15.36 15.02 8.54
C ASP A 169 -16.34 14.70 9.68
N VAL A 170 -17.32 13.81 9.45
CA VAL A 170 -18.25 13.36 10.50
C VAL A 170 -17.51 12.63 11.62
N ILE A 171 -16.51 11.82 11.30
CA ILE A 171 -15.69 11.13 12.31
C ILE A 171 -14.88 12.15 13.13
N ALA A 172 -14.33 13.18 12.52
CA ALA A 172 -13.63 14.27 13.22
C ALA A 172 -14.59 14.99 14.18
N TYR A 173 -15.81 15.33 13.73
CA TYR A 173 -16.84 15.92 14.58
C TYR A 173 -17.16 15.02 15.78
N LEU A 174 -17.45 13.76 15.57
CA LEU A 174 -17.74 12.80 16.64
C LEU A 174 -16.58 12.66 17.65
N LYS A 175 -15.35 12.69 17.17
CA LYS A 175 -14.16 12.63 18.01
C LYS A 175 -13.94 13.88 18.85
N GLU A 176 -14.23 15.06 18.29
CA GLU A 176 -13.93 16.34 18.94
C GLU A 176 -15.10 16.89 19.74
N ARG A 177 -16.32 16.79 19.23
CA ARG A 177 -17.52 17.46 19.74
C ARG A 177 -18.45 16.55 20.53
N ALA A 178 -18.44 15.25 20.27
CA ALA A 178 -19.26 14.28 20.98
C ALA A 178 -18.54 13.63 22.18
N LYS A 179 -17.72 14.38 22.88
CA LYS A 179 -17.02 13.93 24.11
C LYS A 179 -17.93 13.89 25.30
#